data_0e9203d2b895c34ecc5501264e4a5a10
#
_entry.id   0e9203d2b895c34ecc5501264e4a5a10
#
_cell.length_a   1.000
_cell.length_b   1.000
_cell.length_c   1.000
_cell.angle_alpha   90.00
_cell.angle_beta   90.00
_cell.angle_gamma   90.00
#
_symmetry.space_group_name_H-M   'P 1'
#
loop_
_entity.id
_entity.type
_entity.pdbx_description
1 polymer ?
#
loop_
_entity_poly.entity_id
_entity_poly.type
_entity_poly.pdbx_seq_one_letter_code
_entity_poly.pdbx_strand_id
1 'polypeptide(L)'
;YGGTSVGSAERIKLVAERVKQTVAAGNSLVVVVSAMAKETDRLVKLAHEVSANPCRREMDMLLSTGEQVSIALLSMALQDMGQPAISLTGAQVGIETEPAHTRARILNIQTERLERHLAEGKVVVVAGFQGITKTGDLEVTTLGRGGSDTSAVALAARLGAVIGDRK
;
A
#
# COMPACT_ATOMS: atom_id res chain seq x y z
N TYR A 1 -0.35 -8.37 -1.48
CA TYR A 1 -0.38 -9.32 -0.35
C TYR A 1 -1.30 -8.79 0.75
N GLY A 2 -2.25 -9.65 1.17
CA GLY A 2 -3.18 -9.34 2.25
C GLY A 2 -2.51 -9.40 3.64
N GLY A 3 -3.21 -8.89 4.66
CA GLY A 3 -2.69 -8.77 6.03
C GLY A 3 -2.21 -10.08 6.66
N THR A 4 -2.81 -11.21 6.28
CA THR A 4 -2.34 -12.53 6.75
C THR A 4 -0.97 -12.89 6.18
N SER A 5 -0.69 -12.51 4.93
CA SER A 5 0.59 -12.78 4.28
C SER A 5 1.75 -11.95 4.85
N VAL A 6 1.46 -10.81 5.44
CA VAL A 6 2.43 -9.90 6.06
C VAL A 6 2.24 -9.79 7.59
N GLY A 7 1.56 -10.77 8.18
CA GLY A 7 1.10 -10.71 9.58
C GLY A 7 2.18 -10.94 10.65
N SER A 8 3.42 -11.25 10.29
CA SER A 8 4.56 -11.34 11.21
C SER A 8 5.87 -11.06 10.47
N ALA A 9 6.95 -10.82 11.22
CA ALA A 9 8.28 -10.62 10.66
C ALA A 9 8.73 -11.80 9.79
N GLU A 10 8.46 -13.05 10.22
CA GLU A 10 8.80 -14.25 9.47
C GLU A 10 8.04 -14.31 8.14
N ARG A 11 6.75 -13.98 8.15
CA ARG A 11 5.93 -13.93 6.94
C ARG A 11 6.37 -12.83 5.97
N ILE A 12 6.75 -11.66 6.48
CA ILE A 12 7.32 -10.57 5.67
C ILE A 12 8.61 -11.05 4.97
N LYS A 13 9.50 -11.77 5.67
CA LYS A 13 10.71 -12.34 5.08
C LYS A 13 10.39 -13.34 3.97
N LEU A 14 9.41 -14.23 4.16
CA LEU A 14 8.96 -15.16 3.13
C LEU A 14 8.38 -14.44 1.90
N VAL A 15 7.62 -13.37 2.10
CA VAL A 15 7.15 -12.52 1.01
C VAL A 15 8.33 -11.87 0.28
N ALA A 16 9.31 -11.33 1.01
CA ALA A 16 10.50 -10.73 0.42
C ALA A 16 11.30 -11.72 -0.44
N GLU A 17 11.48 -12.96 0.02
CA GLU A 17 12.12 -14.04 -0.75
C GLU A 17 11.37 -14.30 -2.07
N ARG A 18 10.05 -14.42 -2.02
CA ARG A 18 9.22 -14.64 -3.19
C ARG A 18 9.29 -13.47 -4.19
N VAL A 19 9.24 -12.23 -3.68
CA VAL A 19 9.41 -11.03 -4.49
C VAL A 19 10.78 -11.03 -5.18
N LYS A 20 11.86 -11.29 -4.44
CA LYS A 20 13.21 -11.38 -4.98
C LYS A 20 13.33 -12.45 -6.08
N GLN A 21 12.76 -13.63 -5.88
CA GLN A 21 12.73 -14.69 -6.91
C GLN A 21 12.01 -14.23 -8.18
N THR A 22 10.90 -13.51 -8.04
CA THR A 22 10.13 -12.98 -9.19
C THR A 22 10.92 -11.91 -9.94
N VAL A 23 11.67 -11.06 -9.24
CA VAL A 23 12.58 -10.08 -9.88
C VAL A 23 13.71 -10.80 -10.61
N ALA A 24 14.33 -11.83 -9.99
CA ALA A 24 15.39 -12.62 -10.60
C ALA A 24 14.94 -13.35 -11.87
N ALA A 25 13.63 -13.62 -12.04
CA ALA A 25 13.04 -14.14 -13.25
C ALA A 25 12.83 -13.08 -14.36
N GLY A 26 13.33 -11.85 -14.17
CA GLY A 26 13.31 -10.77 -15.18
C GLY A 26 12.09 -9.84 -15.10
N ASN A 27 11.37 -9.84 -13.99
CA ASN A 27 10.17 -8.99 -13.83
C ASN A 27 10.48 -7.70 -13.07
N SER A 28 9.85 -6.59 -13.49
CA SER A 28 9.74 -5.36 -12.68
C SER A 28 8.47 -5.44 -11.83
N LEU A 29 8.55 -5.13 -10.53
CA LEU A 29 7.45 -5.39 -9.60
C LEU A 29 6.99 -4.14 -8.85
N VAL A 30 5.66 -3.96 -8.85
CA VAL A 30 4.94 -3.17 -7.85
C VAL A 30 4.23 -4.13 -6.91
N VAL A 31 4.50 -4.02 -5.63
CA VAL A 31 3.96 -4.91 -4.59
C VAL A 31 3.03 -4.10 -3.69
N VAL A 32 1.73 -4.36 -3.77
CA VAL A 32 0.74 -3.72 -2.89
C VAL A 32 0.52 -4.60 -1.66
N VAL A 33 0.60 -4.01 -0.48
CA VAL A 33 0.39 -4.71 0.79
C VAL A 33 -0.69 -4.05 1.65
N SER A 34 -1.39 -4.88 2.41
CA SER A 34 -2.31 -4.45 3.47
C SER A 34 -1.56 -4.24 4.79
N ALA A 35 -2.23 -3.65 5.76
CA ALA A 35 -1.78 -3.66 7.15
C ALA A 35 -1.56 -5.11 7.64
N MET A 36 -0.69 -5.31 8.61
CA MET A 36 -0.46 -6.60 9.27
C MET A 36 -1.78 -7.14 9.85
N ALA A 37 -1.90 -8.48 9.94
CA ALA A 37 -3.10 -9.12 10.48
C ALA A 37 -3.50 -8.52 11.83
N LYS A 38 -4.81 -8.20 11.99
CA LYS A 38 -5.42 -7.58 13.17
C LYS A 38 -4.98 -6.14 13.47
N GLU A 39 -4.07 -5.54 12.70
CA GLU A 39 -3.59 -4.18 12.98
C GLU A 39 -4.70 -3.15 12.77
N THR A 40 -5.47 -3.25 11.70
CA THR A 40 -6.61 -2.35 11.45
C THR A 40 -7.64 -2.44 12.60
N ASP A 41 -7.96 -3.65 13.06
CA ASP A 41 -8.91 -3.84 14.17
C ASP A 41 -8.35 -3.24 15.48
N ARG A 42 -7.05 -3.39 15.73
CA ARG A 42 -6.36 -2.78 16.88
C ARG A 42 -6.45 -1.25 16.84
N LEU A 43 -6.21 -0.65 15.69
CA LEU A 43 -6.27 0.80 15.51
C LEU A 43 -7.71 1.33 15.68
N VAL A 44 -8.70 0.63 15.12
CA VAL A 44 -10.12 0.97 15.32
C VAL A 44 -10.51 0.93 16.78
N LYS A 45 -10.10 -0.15 17.49
CA LYS A 45 -10.36 -0.27 18.93
C LYS A 45 -9.73 0.88 19.70
N LEU A 46 -8.46 1.20 19.43
CA LEU A 46 -7.73 2.30 20.07
C LEU A 46 -8.44 3.66 19.85
N ALA A 47 -8.94 3.92 18.65
CA ALA A 47 -9.69 5.13 18.35
C ALA A 47 -10.95 5.25 19.24
N HIS A 48 -11.68 4.14 19.43
CA HIS A 48 -12.88 4.12 20.25
C HIS A 48 -12.60 4.15 21.77
N GLU A 49 -11.41 3.76 22.20
CA GLU A 49 -10.97 3.95 23.59
C GLU A 49 -10.72 5.44 23.90
N VAL A 50 -10.31 6.22 22.89
CA VAL A 50 -10.04 7.66 23.04
C VAL A 50 -11.28 8.51 22.79
N SER A 51 -12.17 8.11 21.86
CA SER A 51 -13.34 8.87 21.48
C SER A 51 -14.54 7.97 21.26
N ALA A 52 -15.68 8.31 21.84
CA ALA A 52 -16.94 7.58 21.61
C ALA A 52 -17.39 7.66 20.13
N ASN A 53 -17.10 8.78 19.45
CA ASN A 53 -17.45 9.05 18.06
C ASN A 53 -16.25 9.64 17.30
N PRO A 54 -15.26 8.81 16.91
CA PRO A 54 -14.09 9.30 16.19
C PRO A 54 -14.48 9.96 14.86
N CYS A 55 -13.94 11.12 14.58
CA CYS A 55 -14.10 11.80 13.29
C CYS A 55 -13.53 10.93 12.16
N ARG A 56 -14.25 10.80 11.05
CA ARG A 56 -13.84 9.95 9.92
C ARG A 56 -12.52 10.39 9.30
N ARG A 57 -12.25 11.68 9.25
CA ARG A 57 -10.98 12.21 8.76
C ARG A 57 -9.81 11.71 9.60
N GLU A 58 -9.93 11.76 10.92
CA GLU A 58 -8.88 11.28 11.84
C GLU A 58 -8.80 9.74 11.86
N MET A 59 -9.91 9.05 11.60
CA MET A 59 -9.88 7.60 11.38
C MET A 59 -9.04 7.23 10.15
N ASP A 60 -9.17 7.94 9.03
CA ASP A 60 -8.35 7.71 7.84
C ASP A 60 -6.88 7.95 8.11
N MET A 61 -6.54 9.03 8.82
CA MET A 61 -5.17 9.29 9.26
C MET A 61 -4.61 8.14 10.09
N LEU A 62 -5.37 7.69 11.10
CA LEU A 62 -4.95 6.60 12.00
C LEU A 62 -4.82 5.27 11.24
N LEU A 63 -5.83 4.88 10.48
CA LEU A 63 -5.86 3.58 9.81
C LEU A 63 -4.78 3.47 8.73
N SER A 64 -4.47 4.56 8.02
CA SER A 64 -3.43 4.58 6.99
C SER A 64 -2.03 4.24 7.52
N THR A 65 -1.80 4.35 8.83
CA THR A 65 -0.51 4.00 9.45
C THR A 65 -0.24 2.50 9.42
N GLY A 66 -1.27 1.67 9.41
CA GLY A 66 -1.12 0.22 9.40
C GLY A 66 -0.38 -0.29 8.17
N GLU A 67 -0.74 0.18 7.00
CA GLU A 67 -0.05 -0.15 5.75
C GLU A 67 1.35 0.46 5.67
N GLN A 68 1.56 1.63 6.28
CA GLN A 68 2.89 2.26 6.33
C GLN A 68 3.90 1.40 7.09
N VAL A 69 3.49 0.74 8.17
CA VAL A 69 4.32 -0.25 8.86
C VAL A 69 4.68 -1.39 7.92
N SER A 70 3.70 -1.97 7.24
CA SER A 70 3.92 -3.13 6.36
C SER A 70 4.86 -2.82 5.19
N ILE A 71 4.69 -1.68 4.51
CA ILE A 71 5.54 -1.31 3.37
C ILE A 71 6.98 -1.05 3.79
N ALA A 72 7.17 -0.41 4.95
CA ALA A 72 8.51 -0.15 5.48
C ALA A 72 9.25 -1.45 5.82
N LEU A 73 8.60 -2.35 6.56
CA LEU A 73 9.18 -3.63 6.96
C LEU A 73 9.51 -4.52 5.75
N LEU A 74 8.62 -4.61 4.76
CA LEU A 74 8.87 -5.39 3.55
C LEU A 74 10.02 -4.79 2.72
N SER A 75 10.10 -3.47 2.61
CA SER A 75 11.20 -2.81 1.91
C SER A 75 12.54 -3.03 2.61
N MET A 76 12.58 -2.98 3.96
CA MET A 76 13.77 -3.30 4.74
C MET A 76 14.21 -4.76 4.50
N ALA A 77 13.27 -5.71 4.53
CA ALA A 77 13.58 -7.12 4.29
C ALA A 77 14.14 -7.38 2.89
N LEU A 78 13.64 -6.69 1.86
CA LEU A 78 14.16 -6.77 0.50
C LEU A 78 15.58 -6.18 0.41
N GLN A 79 15.80 -5.02 1.01
CA GLN A 79 17.10 -4.35 1.03
C GLN A 79 18.15 -5.20 1.76
N ASP A 80 17.80 -5.83 2.88
CA ASP A 80 18.67 -6.75 3.63
C ASP A 80 19.09 -7.97 2.79
N MET A 81 18.23 -8.40 1.86
CA MET A 81 18.54 -9.46 0.89
C MET A 81 19.32 -8.97 -0.34
N GLY A 82 19.73 -7.70 -0.38
CA GLY A 82 20.43 -7.09 -1.51
C GLY A 82 19.52 -6.74 -2.71
N GLN A 83 18.19 -6.76 -2.54
CA GLN A 83 17.23 -6.34 -3.56
C GLN A 83 16.86 -4.86 -3.36
N PRO A 84 17.21 -3.95 -4.29
CA PRO A 84 16.77 -2.56 -4.21
C PRO A 84 15.25 -2.45 -4.13
N ALA A 85 14.76 -1.73 -3.14
CA ALA A 85 13.33 -1.54 -2.91
C ALA A 85 13.05 -0.14 -2.34
N ILE A 86 11.84 0.35 -2.57
CA ILE A 86 11.34 1.59 -2.00
C ILE A 86 9.89 1.42 -1.57
N SER A 87 9.56 1.92 -0.39
CA SER A 87 8.18 1.99 0.11
C SER A 87 7.54 3.33 -0.24
N LEU A 88 6.30 3.29 -0.72
CA LEU A 88 5.52 4.50 -1.03
C LEU A 88 4.11 4.39 -0.45
N THR A 89 3.65 5.46 0.19
CA THR A 89 2.25 5.62 0.59
C THR A 89 1.35 5.87 -0.62
N GLY A 90 0.04 5.74 -0.47
CA GLY A 90 -0.91 6.08 -1.53
C GLY A 90 -0.76 7.52 -2.04
N ALA A 91 -0.52 8.47 -1.12
CA ALA A 91 -0.24 9.87 -1.47
C ALA A 91 1.06 10.02 -2.28
N GLN A 92 2.13 9.33 -1.89
CA GLN A 92 3.42 9.39 -2.58
C GLN A 92 3.39 8.75 -3.96
N VAL A 93 2.52 7.77 -4.17
CA VAL A 93 2.24 7.17 -5.49
C VAL A 93 1.40 8.10 -6.35
N GLY A 94 0.58 8.97 -5.72
CA GLY A 94 -0.38 9.81 -6.40
C GLY A 94 -1.71 9.10 -6.67
N ILE A 95 -2.16 8.26 -5.73
CA ILE A 95 -3.53 7.70 -5.76
C ILE A 95 -4.48 8.81 -5.34
N GLU A 96 -5.10 9.46 -6.32
CA GLU A 96 -6.06 10.54 -6.12
C GLU A 96 -7.46 9.97 -5.85
N THR A 97 -8.13 10.49 -4.85
CA THR A 97 -9.44 10.02 -4.39
C THR A 97 -10.46 11.15 -4.28
N GLU A 98 -11.73 10.78 -4.22
CA GLU A 98 -12.80 11.69 -3.81
C GLU A 98 -12.72 11.99 -2.30
N PRO A 99 -13.25 13.14 -1.82
CA PRO A 99 -13.19 13.52 -0.41
C PRO A 99 -14.27 12.81 0.44
N ALA A 100 -14.31 11.48 0.36
CA ALA A 100 -15.27 10.65 1.08
C ALA A 100 -14.55 9.74 2.08
N HIS A 101 -14.20 10.29 3.24
CA HIS A 101 -13.49 9.57 4.29
C HIS A 101 -14.10 8.21 4.63
N THR A 102 -13.23 7.21 4.86
CA THR A 102 -13.52 5.80 5.19
C THR A 102 -14.12 4.96 4.05
N ARG A 103 -14.42 5.55 2.89
CA ARG A 103 -15.02 4.89 1.72
C ARG A 103 -14.73 5.61 0.40
N ALA A 104 -13.59 6.25 0.30
CA ALA A 104 -13.21 7.01 -0.88
C ALA A 104 -13.09 6.11 -2.12
N ARG A 105 -13.42 6.66 -3.30
CA ARG A 105 -13.16 6.03 -4.59
C ARG A 105 -11.94 6.63 -5.23
N ILE A 106 -11.16 5.81 -5.93
CA ILE A 106 -10.02 6.25 -6.71
C ILE A 106 -10.55 6.99 -7.95
N LEU A 107 -10.08 8.22 -8.14
CA LEU A 107 -10.40 9.05 -9.30
C LEU A 107 -9.32 8.97 -10.37
N ASN A 108 -8.06 8.92 -9.96
CA ASN A 108 -6.90 8.89 -10.84
C ASN A 108 -5.69 8.30 -10.11
N ILE A 109 -4.68 7.87 -10.86
CA ILE A 109 -3.38 7.46 -10.34
C ILE A 109 -2.29 8.06 -11.24
N GLN A 110 -1.31 8.73 -10.61
CA GLN A 110 -0.12 9.23 -11.29
C GLN A 110 0.96 8.15 -11.24
N THR A 111 1.45 7.70 -12.41
CA THR A 111 2.39 6.55 -12.47
C THR A 111 3.85 6.95 -12.62
N GLU A 112 4.15 8.21 -12.89
CA GLU A 112 5.48 8.69 -13.26
C GLU A 112 6.54 8.37 -12.18
N ARG A 113 6.15 8.48 -10.91
CA ARG A 113 7.04 8.15 -9.80
C ARG A 113 7.31 6.65 -9.68
N LEU A 114 6.28 5.83 -9.92
CA LEU A 114 6.40 4.37 -9.95
C LEU A 114 7.33 3.94 -11.08
N GLU A 115 7.05 4.41 -12.30
CA GLU A 115 7.80 4.08 -13.50
C GLU A 115 9.28 4.45 -13.38
N ARG A 116 9.58 5.61 -12.79
CA ARG A 116 10.96 6.02 -12.52
C ARG A 116 11.69 5.04 -11.60
N HIS A 117 11.08 4.64 -10.47
CA HIS A 117 11.71 3.69 -9.56
C HIS A 117 11.84 2.28 -10.14
N LEU A 118 10.86 1.85 -10.96
CA LEU A 118 10.96 0.58 -11.69
C LEU A 118 12.10 0.62 -12.72
N ALA A 119 12.28 1.74 -13.43
CA ALA A 119 13.39 1.93 -14.38
C ALA A 119 14.76 1.94 -13.69
N GLU A 120 14.83 2.34 -12.41
CA GLU A 120 16.02 2.25 -11.55
C GLU A 120 16.27 0.82 -11.00
N GLY A 121 15.49 -0.18 -11.42
CA GLY A 121 15.60 -1.57 -10.97
C GLY A 121 15.11 -1.83 -9.53
N LYS A 122 14.33 -0.92 -8.96
CA LYS A 122 13.77 -1.06 -7.62
C LYS A 122 12.45 -1.81 -7.64
N VAL A 123 12.22 -2.63 -6.63
CA VAL A 123 10.86 -3.08 -6.27
C VAL A 123 10.14 -1.90 -5.60
N VAL A 124 8.95 -1.57 -6.09
CA VAL A 124 8.13 -0.52 -5.46
C VAL A 124 7.07 -1.16 -4.58
N VAL A 125 7.18 -0.95 -3.27
CA VAL A 125 6.23 -1.47 -2.27
C VAL A 125 5.23 -0.38 -1.92
N VAL A 126 3.96 -0.60 -2.22
CA VAL A 126 2.89 0.41 -2.10
C VAL A 126 1.94 0.05 -0.98
N ALA A 127 1.65 1.04 -0.13
CA ALA A 127 0.57 0.94 0.84
C ALA A 127 -0.78 0.89 0.11
N GLY A 128 -1.46 -0.23 0.20
CA GLY A 128 -2.84 -0.36 -0.27
C GLY A 128 -3.83 0.43 0.58
N PHE A 129 -5.12 0.36 0.25
CA PHE A 129 -6.21 0.88 1.06
C PHE A 129 -6.31 2.41 1.16
N GLN A 130 -5.29 3.17 0.83
CA GLN A 130 -5.20 4.62 1.06
C GLN A 130 -4.90 5.43 -0.20
N GLY A 131 -5.34 6.67 -0.19
CA GLY A 131 -5.04 7.68 -1.20
C GLY A 131 -5.05 9.08 -0.61
N ILE A 132 -5.09 10.08 -1.48
CA ILE A 132 -5.11 11.50 -1.11
C ILE A 132 -6.14 12.25 -1.95
N THR A 133 -6.81 13.23 -1.39
CA THR A 133 -7.68 14.11 -2.18
C THR A 133 -6.84 14.98 -3.12
N LYS A 134 -7.32 15.19 -4.35
CA LYS A 134 -6.62 16.01 -5.34
C LYS A 134 -6.76 17.50 -5.07
N THR A 135 -7.90 17.90 -4.52
CA THR A 135 -8.29 19.31 -4.32
C THR A 135 -8.45 19.60 -2.83
N GLY A 136 -8.27 20.86 -2.45
CA GLY A 136 -8.35 21.29 -1.05
C GLY A 136 -7.07 21.01 -0.28
N ASP A 137 -7.20 20.50 0.93
CA ASP A 137 -6.10 20.39 1.90
C ASP A 137 -5.23 19.13 1.75
N LEU A 138 -5.34 18.39 0.63
CA LEU A 138 -4.59 17.14 0.40
C LEU A 138 -4.81 16.11 1.52
N GLU A 139 -6.06 15.83 1.82
CA GLU A 139 -6.46 14.95 2.91
C GLU A 139 -6.20 13.47 2.60
N VAL A 140 -5.64 12.75 3.57
CA VAL A 140 -5.53 11.30 3.50
C VAL A 140 -6.93 10.68 3.55
N THR A 141 -7.19 9.71 2.69
CA THR A 141 -8.45 8.99 2.62
C THR A 141 -8.22 7.49 2.60
N THR A 142 -9.23 6.71 3.05
CA THR A 142 -9.20 5.25 2.92
C THR A 142 -10.35 4.74 2.07
N LEU A 143 -10.13 3.61 1.37
CA LEU A 143 -11.04 3.07 0.36
C LEU A 143 -12.13 2.15 0.92
N GLY A 144 -12.11 1.88 2.22
CA GLY A 144 -13.01 0.92 2.84
C GLY A 144 -12.58 -0.55 2.66
N ARG A 145 -13.48 -1.49 2.96
CA ARG A 145 -13.18 -2.93 2.92
C ARG A 145 -12.72 -3.37 1.54
N GLY A 146 -11.68 -4.21 1.49
CA GLY A 146 -11.08 -4.67 0.23
C GLY A 146 -10.24 -3.60 -0.48
N GLY A 147 -9.97 -2.46 0.17
CA GLY A 147 -9.27 -1.33 -0.42
C GLY A 147 -7.87 -1.64 -0.93
N SER A 148 -7.13 -2.57 -0.31
CA SER A 148 -5.81 -2.96 -0.80
C SER A 148 -5.89 -3.72 -2.12
N ASP A 149 -6.89 -4.59 -2.30
CA ASP A 149 -7.12 -5.27 -3.58
C ASP A 149 -7.55 -4.28 -4.65
N THR A 150 -8.44 -3.33 -4.28
CA THR A 150 -8.84 -2.22 -5.16
C THR A 150 -7.63 -1.39 -5.61
N SER A 151 -6.73 -1.05 -4.69
CA SER A 151 -5.48 -0.33 -5.00
C SER A 151 -4.61 -1.12 -5.97
N ALA A 152 -4.44 -2.42 -5.74
CA ALA A 152 -3.62 -3.29 -6.60
C ALA A 152 -4.18 -3.39 -8.02
N VAL A 153 -5.49 -3.59 -8.15
CA VAL A 153 -6.18 -3.66 -9.45
C VAL A 153 -6.08 -2.32 -10.21
N ALA A 154 -6.32 -1.20 -9.51
CA ALA A 154 -6.27 0.12 -10.10
C ALA A 154 -4.86 0.48 -10.58
N LEU A 155 -3.83 0.18 -9.78
CA LEU A 155 -2.42 0.37 -10.15
C LEU A 155 -2.03 -0.49 -11.35
N ALA A 156 -2.43 -1.77 -11.37
CA ALA A 156 -2.15 -2.67 -12.48
C ALA A 156 -2.81 -2.18 -13.77
N ALA A 157 -4.08 -1.77 -13.71
CA ALA A 157 -4.80 -1.23 -14.85
C ALA A 157 -4.13 0.04 -15.40
N ARG A 158 -3.70 0.94 -14.52
CA ARG A 158 -3.06 2.20 -14.89
C ARG A 158 -1.67 2.01 -15.50
N LEU A 159 -0.87 1.08 -14.98
CA LEU A 159 0.44 0.72 -15.51
C LEU A 159 0.35 -0.13 -16.79
N GLY A 160 -0.85 -0.50 -17.25
CA GLY A 160 -1.02 -1.49 -18.30
C GLY A 160 -0.44 -2.85 -17.89
N ALA A 161 -0.32 -3.11 -16.58
CA ALA A 161 0.25 -4.32 -16.04
C ALA A 161 -0.79 -5.45 -16.01
N VAL A 162 -0.36 -6.67 -16.25
CA VAL A 162 -1.18 -7.86 -15.99
C VAL A 162 -0.96 -8.25 -14.54
N ILE A 163 -2.05 -8.38 -13.78
CA ILE A 163 -1.98 -8.90 -12.42
C ILE A 163 -1.65 -10.38 -12.52
N GLY A 164 -0.49 -10.76 -12.03
CA GLY A 164 -0.06 -12.13 -11.89
C GLY A 164 0.76 -12.75 -13.00
N ASP A 165 0.75 -12.25 -14.22
CA ASP A 165 1.47 -12.85 -15.35
C ASP A 165 1.97 -11.83 -16.37
N ARG A 166 2.96 -11.02 -16.00
CA ARG A 166 3.83 -10.50 -17.06
C ARG A 166 5.13 -11.29 -17.09
N LYS A 167 5.19 -12.10 -18.14
CA LYS A 167 6.44 -12.60 -18.66
C LYS A 167 7.27 -11.44 -19.17
#